data_a0286ec6b0f31f1b4a2348aefea32666
#
_entry.id   a0286ec6b0f31f1b4a2348aefea32666
#
_cell.length_a   1.000
_cell.length_b   1.000
_cell.length_c   1.000
_cell.angle_alpha   90.00
_cell.angle_beta   90.00
_cell.angle_gamma   90.00
#
_symmetry.space_group_name_H-M   'P 1'
#
loop_
_entity.id
_entity.type
_entity.pdbx_description
1 polymer ?
#
loop_
_entity_poly.entity_id
_entity_poly.type
_entity_poly.pdbx_seq_one_letter_code
_entity_poly.pdbx_strand_id
1 'polypeptide(L)'
;MSLSDRQLWDARYRQGAYSERLWPAAYLQQCMPEILAQQTPKRALDVACGRGRNSIYAAQQGFAVDAVDVSAAALAHGARQAFQAAVTVSWRCQNLLGANAESGWRSNNEYGLILMFRFVAPSLLPALASNLALGGHLLIEEHMQWSGPEAVNGPNNPDFRVAPQTLKEALLGCPQGLDIVDEFDGLVEDPDGSQAALSRIWVRRHR
;
A
#
# COMPACT_ATOMS: atom_id res chain seq x y z
N MET A 1 2.92 5.47 -14.47
CA MET A 1 1.93 6.58 -14.50
C MET A 1 2.48 7.76 -15.26
N SER A 2 1.65 8.39 -16.11
CA SER A 2 2.00 9.54 -16.94
C SER A 2 1.75 10.87 -16.20
N LEU A 3 2.11 12.02 -16.86
CA LEU A 3 1.72 13.33 -16.34
C LEU A 3 0.19 13.47 -16.23
N SER A 4 -0.55 12.81 -17.14
CA SER A 4 -2.01 12.75 -17.08
C SER A 4 -2.54 12.05 -15.85
N ASP A 5 -1.86 11.00 -15.35
CA ASP A 5 -2.26 10.30 -14.12
C ASP A 5 -2.13 11.21 -12.91
N ARG A 6 -1.02 11.96 -12.79
CA ARG A 6 -0.87 12.97 -11.73
C ARG A 6 -2.01 13.97 -11.74
N GLN A 7 -2.32 14.52 -12.91
CA GLN A 7 -3.40 15.51 -13.05
C GLN A 7 -4.75 14.90 -12.68
N LEU A 8 -5.01 13.68 -13.12
CA LEU A 8 -6.24 12.94 -12.81
C LEU A 8 -6.40 12.73 -11.30
N TRP A 9 -5.35 12.21 -10.62
CA TRP A 9 -5.41 11.95 -9.20
C TRP A 9 -5.47 13.23 -8.38
N ASP A 10 -4.71 14.27 -8.73
CA ASP A 10 -4.81 15.58 -8.08
C ASP A 10 -6.23 16.15 -8.16
N ALA A 11 -6.87 16.05 -9.33
CA ALA A 11 -8.25 16.51 -9.50
C ALA A 11 -9.22 15.72 -8.60
N ARG A 12 -9.12 14.40 -8.57
CA ARG A 12 -9.95 13.52 -7.71
C ARG A 12 -9.81 13.85 -6.23
N TYR A 13 -8.59 14.03 -5.74
CA TYR A 13 -8.35 14.34 -4.33
C TYR A 13 -8.82 15.76 -3.96
N ARG A 14 -8.70 16.73 -4.86
CA ARG A 14 -9.27 18.08 -4.66
C ARG A 14 -10.80 18.07 -4.61
N GLN A 15 -11.43 17.16 -5.34
CA GLN A 15 -12.89 16.95 -5.35
C GLN A 15 -13.38 16.11 -4.16
N GLY A 16 -12.53 15.77 -3.23
CA GLY A 16 -12.90 15.04 -2.01
C GLY A 16 -12.85 13.52 -2.10
N ALA A 17 -12.23 12.95 -3.14
CA ALA A 17 -12.08 11.50 -3.20
C ALA A 17 -11.47 10.94 -1.92
N TYR A 18 -12.09 9.86 -1.40
CA TYR A 18 -11.69 9.17 -0.17
C TYR A 18 -11.67 10.04 1.11
N SER A 19 -12.40 11.17 1.14
CA SER A 19 -12.48 12.04 2.32
C SER A 19 -13.05 11.34 3.54
N GLU A 20 -13.96 10.42 3.32
CA GLU A 20 -14.65 9.66 4.38
C GLU A 20 -13.81 8.47 4.93
N ARG A 21 -12.74 8.08 4.24
CA ARG A 21 -11.89 6.95 4.66
C ARG A 21 -10.73 7.42 5.54
N LEU A 22 -11.02 7.73 6.79
CA LEU A 22 -10.02 8.24 7.76
C LEU A 22 -9.34 7.14 8.56
N TRP A 23 -9.93 5.94 8.63
CA TRP A 23 -9.39 4.78 9.36
C TRP A 23 -8.30 4.07 8.56
N PRO A 24 -7.29 3.51 9.23
CA PRO A 24 -6.30 2.65 8.59
C PRO A 24 -6.96 1.35 8.08
N ALA A 25 -6.32 0.68 7.14
CA ALA A 25 -6.82 -0.58 6.63
C ALA A 25 -6.96 -1.61 7.77
N ALA A 26 -8.09 -2.30 7.86
CA ALA A 26 -8.36 -3.29 8.90
C ALA A 26 -7.30 -4.42 8.87
N TYR A 27 -6.87 -4.83 7.68
CA TYR A 27 -5.82 -5.83 7.51
C TYR A 27 -4.48 -5.36 8.10
N LEU A 28 -4.10 -4.11 7.90
CA LEU A 28 -2.89 -3.55 8.53
C LEU A 28 -3.00 -3.58 10.07
N GLN A 29 -4.16 -3.21 10.62
CA GLN A 29 -4.38 -3.25 12.06
C GLN A 29 -4.30 -4.68 12.62
N GLN A 30 -4.84 -5.65 11.89
CA GLN A 30 -4.80 -7.08 12.25
C GLN A 30 -3.36 -7.62 12.30
N CYS A 31 -2.52 -7.26 11.31
CA CYS A 31 -1.13 -7.76 11.23
C CYS A 31 -0.16 -7.02 12.17
N MET A 32 -0.46 -5.79 12.56
CA MET A 32 0.47 -4.92 13.28
C MET A 32 1.04 -5.51 14.58
N PRO A 33 0.26 -6.19 15.46
CA PRO A 33 0.81 -6.76 16.67
C PRO A 33 1.94 -7.77 16.43
N GLU A 34 1.82 -8.63 15.42
CA GLU A 34 2.85 -9.59 15.05
C GLU A 34 4.08 -8.92 14.46
N ILE A 35 3.87 -7.90 13.59
CA ILE A 35 4.96 -7.10 13.02
C ILE A 35 5.76 -6.39 14.13
N LEU A 36 5.08 -5.84 15.12
CA LEU A 36 5.73 -5.15 16.25
C LEU A 36 6.51 -6.09 17.16
N ALA A 37 6.12 -7.36 17.24
CA ALA A 37 6.83 -8.38 18.02
C ALA A 37 8.19 -8.76 17.41
N GLN A 38 8.43 -8.45 16.13
CA GLN A 38 9.69 -8.73 15.44
C GLN A 38 10.74 -7.64 15.69
N GLN A 39 12.00 -8.06 15.77
CA GLN A 39 13.14 -7.13 15.88
C GLN A 39 13.61 -6.68 14.49
N THR A 40 12.82 -5.86 13.83
CA THR A 40 13.12 -5.28 12.51
C THR A 40 13.33 -3.78 12.61
N PRO A 41 13.99 -3.14 11.63
CA PRO A 41 14.08 -1.68 11.59
C PRO A 41 12.71 -1.04 11.69
N LYS A 42 12.53 -0.07 12.57
CA LYS A 42 11.28 0.71 12.71
C LYS A 42 11.18 1.79 11.63
N ARG A 43 11.39 1.39 10.39
CA ARG A 43 11.20 2.21 9.19
C ARG A 43 10.16 1.58 8.29
N ALA A 44 9.17 2.36 7.87
CA ALA A 44 8.10 1.90 6.99
C ALA A 44 8.07 2.71 5.69
N LEU A 45 7.64 2.04 4.62
CA LEU A 45 7.29 2.65 3.34
C LEU A 45 5.81 2.44 3.08
N ASP A 46 5.09 3.50 2.76
CA ASP A 46 3.69 3.44 2.31
C ASP A 46 3.62 3.85 0.83
N VAL A 47 3.34 2.88 -0.03
CA VAL A 47 3.36 2.99 -1.49
C VAL A 47 1.99 3.40 -2.00
N ALA A 48 1.92 4.50 -2.77
CA ALA A 48 0.67 5.12 -3.22
C ALA A 48 -0.25 5.43 -2.03
N CYS A 49 0.33 6.11 -1.04
CA CYS A 49 -0.27 6.31 0.29
C CYS A 49 -1.56 7.15 0.28
N GLY A 50 -1.87 7.85 -0.82
CA GLY A 50 -3.00 8.75 -0.91
C GLY A 50 -2.97 9.82 0.17
N ARG A 51 -4.03 9.89 0.98
CA ARG A 51 -4.13 10.82 2.13
C ARG A 51 -3.39 10.33 3.38
N GLY A 52 -2.65 9.22 3.30
CA GLY A 52 -1.74 8.76 4.34
C GLY A 52 -2.40 8.12 5.56
N ARG A 53 -3.61 7.59 5.46
CA ARG A 53 -4.29 6.93 6.59
C ARG A 53 -3.47 5.79 7.21
N ASN A 54 -2.83 4.96 6.38
CA ASN A 54 -1.95 3.88 6.80
C ASN A 54 -0.58 4.41 7.27
N SER A 55 -0.06 5.44 6.59
CA SER A 55 1.19 6.12 6.97
C SER A 55 1.09 6.70 8.39
N ILE A 56 -0.01 7.40 8.70
CA ILE A 56 -0.25 8.00 10.01
C ILE A 56 -0.36 6.91 11.07
N TYR A 57 -1.12 5.85 10.79
CA TYR A 57 -1.24 4.72 11.71
C TYR A 57 0.11 4.04 11.97
N ALA A 58 0.91 3.77 10.95
CA ALA A 58 2.24 3.19 11.12
C ALA A 58 3.16 4.11 11.95
N ALA A 59 3.09 5.43 11.73
CA ALA A 59 3.84 6.40 12.54
C ALA A 59 3.40 6.39 14.02
N GLN A 60 2.10 6.25 14.30
CA GLN A 60 1.56 6.08 15.66
C GLN A 60 2.05 4.80 16.33
N GLN A 61 2.37 3.75 15.53
CA GLN A 61 2.99 2.51 16.01
C GLN A 61 4.51 2.59 16.17
N GLY A 62 5.09 3.79 16.00
CA GLY A 62 6.51 4.05 16.23
C GLY A 62 7.42 3.85 15.02
N PHE A 63 6.88 3.70 13.80
CA PHE A 63 7.69 3.66 12.59
C PHE A 63 8.08 5.07 12.11
N ALA A 64 9.33 5.23 11.65
CA ALA A 64 9.71 6.33 10.78
C ALA A 64 9.17 6.03 9.37
N VAL A 65 8.20 6.81 8.88
CA VAL A 65 7.45 6.49 7.66
C VAL A 65 7.88 7.37 6.49
N ASP A 66 8.24 6.72 5.38
CA ASP A 66 8.32 7.33 4.05
C ASP A 66 7.00 7.07 3.31
N ALA A 67 6.22 8.10 3.03
CA ALA A 67 4.94 8.02 2.35
C ALA A 67 5.05 8.58 0.94
N VAL A 68 4.72 7.80 -0.07
CA VAL A 68 4.93 8.15 -1.48
C VAL A 68 3.61 8.10 -2.24
N ASP A 69 3.29 9.18 -2.95
CA ASP A 69 2.13 9.24 -3.86
C ASP A 69 2.43 10.15 -5.05
N VAL A 70 1.71 9.97 -6.14
CA VAL A 70 1.80 10.82 -7.33
C VAL A 70 1.09 12.15 -7.14
N SER A 71 0.09 12.20 -6.25
CA SER A 71 -0.76 13.37 -6.02
C SER A 71 -0.23 14.27 -4.92
N ALA A 72 0.24 15.45 -5.29
CA ALA A 72 0.61 16.49 -4.32
C ALA A 72 -0.58 16.95 -3.48
N ALA A 73 -1.80 16.93 -4.04
CA ALA A 73 -3.03 17.29 -3.32
C ALA A 73 -3.33 16.28 -2.20
N ALA A 74 -3.17 14.98 -2.46
CA ALA A 74 -3.33 13.93 -1.46
C ALA A 74 -2.31 14.08 -0.32
N LEU A 75 -1.03 14.23 -0.68
CA LEU A 75 0.06 14.39 0.29
C LEU A 75 -0.09 15.62 1.18
N ALA A 76 -0.51 16.76 0.61
CA ALA A 76 -0.77 17.97 1.40
C ALA A 76 -1.91 17.76 2.42
N HIS A 77 -2.89 16.92 2.09
CA HIS A 77 -3.95 16.55 3.01
C HIS A 77 -3.44 15.62 4.12
N GLY A 78 -2.67 14.59 3.74
CA GLY A 78 -2.03 13.67 4.69
C GLY A 78 -1.11 14.40 5.67
N ALA A 79 -0.31 15.35 5.20
CA ALA A 79 0.57 16.14 6.06
C ALA A 79 -0.21 16.94 7.13
N ARG A 80 -1.36 17.52 6.78
CA ARG A 80 -2.23 18.20 7.76
C ARG A 80 -2.81 17.23 8.79
N GLN A 81 -3.25 16.05 8.34
CA GLN A 81 -3.76 15.02 9.26
C GLN A 81 -2.68 14.47 10.18
N ALA A 82 -1.46 14.24 9.67
CA ALA A 82 -0.32 13.80 10.48
C ALA A 82 0.02 14.84 11.56
N PHE A 83 0.01 16.13 11.21
CA PHE A 83 0.20 17.21 12.18
C PHE A 83 -0.87 17.21 13.27
N GLN A 84 -2.14 17.02 12.91
CA GLN A 84 -3.26 16.90 13.87
C GLN A 84 -3.13 15.68 14.77
N ALA A 85 -2.59 14.57 14.23
CA ALA A 85 -2.33 13.34 14.97
C ALA A 85 -1.01 13.38 15.78
N ALA A 86 -0.29 14.50 15.77
CA ALA A 86 1.01 14.69 16.43
C ALA A 86 2.07 13.64 16.03
N VAL A 87 2.08 13.20 14.76
CA VAL A 87 3.08 12.30 14.21
C VAL A 87 3.84 12.93 13.04
N THR A 88 5.08 12.45 12.83
CA THR A 88 5.92 12.87 11.70
C THR A 88 5.95 11.79 10.63
N VAL A 89 5.69 12.20 9.38
CA VAL A 89 5.77 11.34 8.18
C VAL A 89 6.55 12.09 7.11
N SER A 90 7.45 11.40 6.42
CA SER A 90 8.20 11.93 5.28
C SER A 90 7.37 11.78 4.01
N TRP A 91 6.82 12.88 3.49
CA TRP A 91 5.95 12.90 2.31
C TRP A 91 6.75 13.13 1.04
N ARG A 92 6.59 12.23 0.05
CA ARG A 92 7.30 12.33 -1.22
C ARG A 92 6.33 12.25 -2.40
N CYS A 93 6.28 13.31 -3.20
CA CYS A 93 5.51 13.34 -4.45
C CYS A 93 6.33 12.72 -5.58
N GLN A 94 6.03 11.47 -5.94
CA GLN A 94 6.79 10.73 -6.94
C GLN A 94 5.87 9.82 -7.75
N ASN A 95 6.13 9.72 -9.06
CA ASN A 95 5.53 8.68 -9.90
C ASN A 95 6.27 7.36 -9.67
N LEU A 96 5.54 6.33 -9.21
CA LEU A 96 6.08 5.01 -8.92
C LEU A 96 6.17 4.10 -10.15
N LEU A 97 5.35 4.38 -11.18
CA LEU A 97 5.24 3.62 -12.42
C LEU A 97 5.85 4.39 -13.60
N GLY A 98 7.00 5.01 -13.41
CA GLY A 98 7.67 5.74 -14.48
C GLY A 98 7.98 4.86 -15.69
N ALA A 99 7.84 5.43 -16.89
CA ALA A 99 8.03 4.72 -18.17
C ALA A 99 9.47 4.21 -18.41
N ASN A 100 10.44 4.67 -17.63
CA ASN A 100 11.85 4.31 -17.73
C ASN A 100 12.36 3.73 -16.40
N ALA A 101 13.31 2.80 -16.47
CA ALA A 101 13.98 2.22 -15.30
C ALA A 101 14.62 3.29 -14.37
N GLU A 102 14.83 4.51 -14.88
CA GLU A 102 15.36 5.65 -14.13
C GLU A 102 14.29 6.44 -13.35
N SER A 103 13.01 6.33 -13.74
CA SER A 103 11.89 7.08 -13.15
C SER A 103 11.01 6.27 -12.21
N GLY A 104 11.20 4.94 -12.12
CA GLY A 104 10.47 4.07 -11.21
C GLY A 104 10.93 4.22 -9.75
N TRP A 105 10.24 3.51 -8.85
CA TRP A 105 10.62 3.48 -7.44
C TRP A 105 12.05 2.93 -7.25
N ARG A 106 12.87 3.69 -6.57
CA ARG A 106 14.17 3.25 -6.07
C ARG A 106 14.39 3.82 -4.68
N SER A 107 14.89 3.01 -3.77
CA SER A 107 15.33 3.42 -2.46
C SER A 107 16.63 2.71 -2.11
N ASN A 108 17.53 3.44 -1.46
CA ASN A 108 18.71 2.85 -0.82
C ASN A 108 18.42 2.47 0.65
N ASN A 109 17.18 2.68 1.10
CA ASN A 109 16.77 2.35 2.45
C ASN A 109 16.26 0.92 2.51
N GLU A 110 16.54 0.25 3.61
CA GLU A 110 15.87 -0.98 3.99
C GLU A 110 14.71 -0.68 4.93
N TYR A 111 13.57 -1.34 4.69
CA TYR A 111 12.35 -1.14 5.45
C TYR A 111 11.98 -2.39 6.25
N GLY A 112 11.64 -2.21 7.52
CA GLY A 112 11.05 -3.27 8.33
C GLY A 112 9.58 -3.51 8.00
N LEU A 113 8.92 -2.52 7.35
CA LEU A 113 7.53 -2.63 6.91
C LEU A 113 7.34 -1.90 5.58
N ILE A 114 6.74 -2.58 4.59
CA ILE A 114 6.29 -1.96 3.34
C ILE A 114 4.79 -2.21 3.20
N LEU A 115 4.06 -1.16 2.87
CA LEU A 115 2.61 -1.16 2.69
C LEU A 115 2.27 -0.82 1.24
N MET A 116 1.39 -1.60 0.60
CA MET A 116 0.79 -1.28 -0.69
C MET A 116 -0.71 -1.63 -0.65
N PHE A 117 -1.57 -0.62 -0.55
CA PHE A 117 -3.00 -0.79 -0.35
C PHE A 117 -3.81 -0.06 -1.42
N ARG A 118 -4.62 -0.81 -2.17
CA ARG A 118 -5.54 -0.27 -3.20
C ARG A 118 -4.79 0.47 -4.33
N PHE A 119 -3.63 -0.06 -4.70
CA PHE A 119 -2.80 0.43 -5.80
C PHE A 119 -2.27 -0.73 -6.65
N VAL A 120 -2.95 -1.06 -7.74
CA VAL A 120 -2.63 -2.20 -8.61
C VAL A 120 -1.35 -1.94 -9.39
N ALA A 121 -0.26 -2.52 -8.94
CA ALA A 121 1.05 -2.43 -9.56
C ALA A 121 1.91 -3.69 -9.31
N PRO A 122 1.51 -4.89 -9.76
CA PRO A 122 2.27 -6.13 -9.51
C PRO A 122 3.73 -6.05 -9.97
N SER A 123 4.01 -5.29 -11.02
CA SER A 123 5.37 -5.09 -11.54
C SER A 123 6.33 -4.39 -10.57
N LEU A 124 5.82 -3.70 -9.54
CA LEU A 124 6.65 -3.09 -8.50
C LEU A 124 7.09 -4.08 -7.42
N LEU A 125 6.40 -5.20 -7.26
CA LEU A 125 6.59 -6.09 -6.11
C LEU A 125 8.02 -6.62 -5.98
N PRO A 126 8.74 -7.02 -7.04
CA PRO A 126 10.14 -7.42 -6.93
C PRO A 126 11.05 -6.30 -6.39
N ALA A 127 10.83 -5.06 -6.83
CA ALA A 127 11.60 -3.91 -6.35
C ALA A 127 11.28 -3.58 -4.89
N LEU A 128 10.02 -3.68 -4.46
CA LEU A 128 9.61 -3.50 -3.08
C LEU A 128 10.20 -4.59 -2.19
N ALA A 129 10.13 -5.85 -2.61
CA ALA A 129 10.72 -6.98 -1.89
C ALA A 129 12.23 -6.81 -1.69
N SER A 130 12.95 -6.25 -2.68
CA SER A 130 14.38 -5.98 -2.57
C SER A 130 14.74 -4.90 -1.53
N ASN A 131 13.79 -4.04 -1.18
CA ASN A 131 13.96 -3.02 -0.16
C ASN A 131 13.50 -3.46 1.25
N LEU A 132 13.03 -4.69 1.43
CA LEU A 132 12.77 -5.22 2.75
C LEU A 132 14.08 -5.46 3.50
N ALA A 133 14.13 -5.05 4.75
CA ALA A 133 15.17 -5.52 5.68
C ALA A 133 15.00 -7.02 5.95
N LEU A 134 16.05 -7.66 6.44
CA LEU A 134 15.95 -9.03 6.93
C LEU A 134 14.92 -9.11 8.06
N GLY A 135 13.98 -10.04 7.98
CA GLY A 135 12.82 -10.14 8.86
C GLY A 135 11.71 -9.13 8.57
N GLY A 136 11.91 -8.21 7.62
CA GLY A 136 10.93 -7.18 7.27
C GLY A 136 9.70 -7.75 6.56
N HIS A 137 8.61 -7.01 6.63
CA HIS A 137 7.27 -7.40 6.20
C HIS A 137 6.79 -6.54 5.02
N LEU A 138 6.17 -7.17 4.02
CA LEU A 138 5.43 -6.50 2.96
C LEU A 138 3.97 -6.92 3.03
N LEU A 139 3.08 -5.95 3.24
CA LEU A 139 1.63 -6.12 3.27
C LEU A 139 1.02 -5.49 2.03
N ILE A 140 0.22 -6.27 1.32
CA ILE A 140 -0.48 -5.84 0.11
C ILE A 140 -1.96 -6.17 0.25
N GLU A 141 -2.82 -5.23 -0.13
CA GLU A 141 -4.26 -5.42 -0.24
C GLU A 141 -4.76 -4.69 -1.47
N GLU A 142 -5.31 -5.43 -2.44
CA GLU A 142 -5.79 -4.88 -3.70
C GLU A 142 -7.24 -5.26 -3.99
N HIS A 143 -7.94 -4.42 -4.76
CA HIS A 143 -9.20 -4.83 -5.33
C HIS A 143 -8.98 -6.00 -6.30
N MET A 144 -9.78 -7.05 -6.15
CA MET A 144 -9.73 -8.25 -6.97
C MET A 144 -10.87 -8.26 -7.99
N GLN A 145 -10.64 -8.86 -9.14
CA GLN A 145 -11.69 -9.21 -10.10
C GLN A 145 -12.65 -10.20 -9.43
N TRP A 146 -13.95 -9.96 -9.58
CA TRP A 146 -14.98 -10.77 -8.94
C TRP A 146 -16.03 -11.17 -9.95
N SER A 147 -16.34 -12.47 -10.00
CA SER A 147 -17.35 -13.07 -10.90
C SER A 147 -18.52 -13.69 -10.13
N GLY A 148 -18.54 -13.58 -8.80
CA GLY A 148 -19.66 -14.06 -7.99
C GLY A 148 -20.90 -13.16 -8.11
N PRO A 149 -22.04 -13.61 -7.57
CA PRO A 149 -23.32 -12.89 -7.67
C PRO A 149 -23.39 -11.67 -6.76
N GLU A 150 -22.48 -11.50 -5.81
CA GLU A 150 -22.50 -10.41 -4.84
C GLU A 150 -22.08 -9.09 -5.48
N ALA A 151 -22.79 -8.03 -5.14
CA ALA A 151 -22.38 -6.67 -5.49
C ALA A 151 -21.16 -6.26 -4.66
N VAL A 152 -20.07 -5.92 -5.33
CA VAL A 152 -18.81 -5.54 -4.68
C VAL A 152 -18.43 -4.10 -4.98
N ASN A 153 -18.05 -3.36 -3.96
CA ASN A 153 -17.52 -2.02 -4.07
C ASN A 153 -16.08 -2.03 -4.65
N GLY A 154 -15.68 -0.89 -5.18
CA GLY A 154 -14.35 -0.67 -5.72
C GLY A 154 -14.37 -0.07 -7.12
N PRO A 155 -13.23 0.00 -7.79
CA PRO A 155 -13.13 0.60 -9.11
C PRO A 155 -13.93 -0.21 -10.15
N ASN A 156 -14.67 0.50 -11.02
CA ASN A 156 -15.37 -0.14 -12.14
C ASN A 156 -14.41 -0.52 -13.27
N ASN A 157 -13.28 0.19 -13.40
CA ASN A 157 -12.27 -0.16 -14.40
C ASN A 157 -11.51 -1.42 -13.96
N PRO A 158 -11.52 -2.50 -14.76
CA PRO A 158 -10.83 -3.76 -14.46
C PRO A 158 -9.30 -3.59 -14.31
N ASP A 159 -8.69 -2.60 -14.94
CA ASP A 159 -7.25 -2.31 -14.79
C ASP A 159 -6.84 -1.93 -13.35
N PHE A 160 -7.81 -1.56 -12.53
CA PHE A 160 -7.61 -1.30 -11.10
C PHE A 160 -8.04 -2.48 -10.22
N ARG A 161 -8.07 -3.69 -10.79
CA ARG A 161 -8.35 -4.93 -10.09
C ARG A 161 -7.34 -6.00 -10.50
N VAL A 162 -6.80 -6.74 -9.54
CA VAL A 162 -5.94 -7.90 -9.82
C VAL A 162 -6.79 -9.15 -10.08
N ALA A 163 -6.31 -10.05 -10.93
CA ALA A 163 -6.87 -11.39 -10.99
C ALA A 163 -6.50 -12.17 -9.70
N PRO A 164 -7.27 -13.20 -9.32
CA PRO A 164 -6.89 -14.09 -8.24
C PRO A 164 -5.45 -14.61 -8.40
N GLN A 165 -4.73 -14.80 -7.31
CA GLN A 165 -3.33 -15.28 -7.25
C GLN A 165 -2.26 -14.33 -7.85
N THR A 166 -2.62 -13.24 -8.53
CA THR A 166 -1.66 -12.32 -9.17
C THR A 166 -0.58 -11.81 -8.21
N LEU A 167 -0.94 -11.48 -6.97
CA LEU A 167 0.02 -10.96 -5.99
C LEU A 167 1.04 -12.04 -5.58
N LYS A 168 0.57 -13.25 -5.37
CA LYS A 168 1.43 -14.40 -5.04
C LYS A 168 2.39 -14.71 -6.19
N GLU A 169 1.89 -14.82 -7.41
CA GLU A 169 2.69 -15.11 -8.59
C GLU A 169 3.79 -14.07 -8.81
N ALA A 170 3.48 -12.78 -8.61
CA ALA A 170 4.45 -11.70 -8.74
C ALA A 170 5.57 -11.76 -7.68
N LEU A 171 5.34 -12.38 -6.54
CA LEU A 171 6.32 -12.50 -5.45
C LEU A 171 7.10 -13.83 -5.50
N LEU A 172 6.55 -14.89 -6.05
CA LEU A 172 7.22 -16.20 -6.15
C LEU A 172 8.53 -16.16 -6.94
N GLY A 173 8.67 -15.24 -7.90
CA GLY A 173 9.89 -15.03 -8.69
C GLY A 173 10.94 -14.12 -8.07
N CYS A 174 10.70 -13.59 -6.86
CA CYS A 174 11.64 -12.68 -6.22
C CYS A 174 12.89 -13.43 -5.73
N PRO A 175 14.11 -12.91 -6.00
CA PRO A 175 15.36 -13.57 -5.55
C PRO A 175 15.56 -13.47 -4.03
N GLN A 176 14.87 -12.56 -3.36
CA GLN A 176 14.81 -12.47 -1.91
C GLN A 176 14.02 -13.66 -1.38
N GLY A 177 14.57 -14.40 -0.43
CA GLY A 177 13.82 -15.46 0.24
C GLY A 177 12.63 -14.85 1.00
N LEU A 178 11.42 -15.10 0.52
CA LEU A 178 10.18 -14.62 1.11
C LEU A 178 9.35 -15.79 1.64
N ASP A 179 8.93 -15.68 2.89
CA ASP A 179 7.91 -16.56 3.48
C ASP A 179 6.55 -15.88 3.30
N ILE A 180 5.56 -16.61 2.80
CA ILE A 180 4.16 -16.17 2.84
C ILE A 180 3.66 -16.41 4.27
N VAL A 181 3.31 -15.34 4.97
CA VAL A 181 2.76 -15.37 6.33
C VAL A 181 1.25 -15.55 6.28
N ASP A 182 0.59 -14.83 5.36
CA ASP A 182 -0.85 -14.90 5.14
C ASP A 182 -1.18 -14.60 3.68
N GLU A 183 -2.22 -15.26 3.16
CA GLU A 183 -2.76 -14.98 1.82
C GLU A 183 -4.28 -15.15 1.82
N PHE A 184 -4.99 -14.32 1.09
CA PHE A 184 -6.44 -14.36 0.98
C PHE A 184 -6.94 -13.76 -0.33
N ASP A 185 -7.84 -14.47 -1.00
CA ASP A 185 -8.61 -13.98 -2.13
C ASP A 185 -10.10 -14.20 -1.85
N GLY A 186 -10.90 -13.12 -1.75
CA GLY A 186 -12.31 -13.26 -1.41
C GLY A 186 -13.03 -11.96 -1.07
N LEU A 187 -14.21 -12.11 -0.48
CA LEU A 187 -15.04 -11.00 -0.02
C LEU A 187 -14.63 -10.56 1.38
N VAL A 188 -14.56 -9.26 1.55
CA VAL A 188 -14.27 -8.59 2.82
C VAL A 188 -15.31 -7.50 3.04
N GLU A 189 -15.79 -7.37 4.28
CA GLU A 189 -16.59 -6.24 4.71
C GLU A 189 -15.67 -5.12 5.19
N ASP A 190 -15.76 -3.96 4.54
CA ASP A 190 -15.06 -2.74 4.98
C ASP A 190 -15.79 -2.17 6.22
N PRO A 191 -15.13 -1.34 7.07
CA PRO A 191 -15.73 -0.78 8.29
C PRO A 191 -17.00 0.04 8.09
N ASP A 192 -17.28 0.47 6.86
CA ASP A 192 -18.51 1.16 6.47
C ASP A 192 -19.68 0.21 6.12
N GLY A 193 -19.49 -1.11 6.30
CA GLY A 193 -20.47 -2.15 5.98
C GLY A 193 -20.53 -2.50 4.49
N SER A 194 -19.66 -1.92 3.65
CA SER A 194 -19.63 -2.25 2.24
C SER A 194 -18.79 -3.50 1.97
N GLN A 195 -19.23 -4.35 1.04
CA GLN A 195 -18.44 -5.51 0.61
C GLN A 195 -17.48 -5.15 -0.50
N ALA A 196 -16.24 -5.66 -0.41
CA ALA A 196 -15.24 -5.55 -1.46
C ALA A 196 -14.63 -6.94 -1.74
N ALA A 197 -14.40 -7.24 -3.02
CA ALA A 197 -13.58 -8.38 -3.40
C ALA A 197 -12.11 -7.96 -3.34
N LEU A 198 -11.33 -8.63 -2.49
CA LEU A 198 -9.94 -8.28 -2.19
C LEU A 198 -9.02 -9.47 -2.36
N SER A 199 -7.83 -9.17 -2.89
CA SER A 199 -6.66 -10.03 -2.82
C SER A 199 -5.69 -9.45 -1.80
N ARG A 200 -5.24 -10.26 -0.86
CA ARG A 200 -4.32 -9.89 0.21
C ARG A 200 -3.14 -10.83 0.22
N ILE A 201 -1.97 -10.30 0.46
CA ILE A 201 -0.80 -11.11 0.76
C ILE A 201 0.09 -10.40 1.76
N TRP A 202 0.61 -11.18 2.70
CA TRP A 202 1.61 -10.78 3.66
C TRP A 202 2.81 -11.69 3.54
N VAL A 203 3.95 -11.10 3.21
CA VAL A 203 5.22 -11.83 3.14
C VAL A 203 6.23 -11.25 4.11
N ARG A 204 7.16 -12.10 4.54
CA ARG A 204 8.30 -11.74 5.37
C ARG A 204 9.60 -12.16 4.68
N ARG A 205 10.59 -11.26 4.64
CA ARG A 205 11.93 -11.59 4.13
C ARG A 205 12.72 -12.39 5.16
N HIS A 206 13.22 -13.57 4.78
CA HIS A 206 14.04 -14.43 5.63
C HIS A 206 15.50 -14.58 5.13
N ARG A 207 15.84 -14.07 3.95
CA ARG A 207 17.18 -14.05 3.34
C ARG A 207 17.47 -12.74 2.63
#